data_bb7c34e63809cfcf4e0c15695f9fc7f2
#
_entry.id   bb7c34e63809cfcf4e0c15695f9fc7f2
#
_cell.length_a   1.000
_cell.length_b   1.000
_cell.length_c   1.000
_cell.angle_alpha   90.00
_cell.angle_beta   90.00
_cell.angle_gamma   90.00
#
_symmetry.space_group_name_H-M   'P 1'
#
loop_
_entity.id
_entity.type
_entity.pdbx_description
1 polymer ?
#
loop_
_entity_poly.entity_id
_entity_poly.type
_entity_poly.pdbx_seq_one_letter_code
_entity_poly.pdbx_strand_id
1 'polypeptide(L)'
;MAQVQLADGALNYQLDGPEGAPVLVLSNSLGTDLHMWDTQVPAFAAHFRVLRYDTRGHGGSLITEGPYSIEQLGQDVLALLDALNIDRAHFCGLSMGGLIGQWLGINAGERLDRLIVCNTAAKIGSPDTWNPRIEMVLRDGKQAMVGLRDASIERWFTPAYSSSNADQAKRITDMLAATSPLGYAANCGAVRDADFRDRLGEINVPLLVISGSHDAVTPPAGGLFIQENVQGAEYAEFHAAHLSNVEVGEPFSRRVIDFLLAR
;
A
#
# COMPACT_ATOMS: atom_id res chain seq x y z
N MET A 1 15.89 11.90 0.27
CA MET A 1 14.85 11.44 -0.66
C MET A 1 15.26 11.87 -2.06
N ALA A 2 15.06 11.02 -3.04
CA ALA A 2 15.37 11.31 -4.43
C ALA A 2 14.06 11.40 -5.24
N GLN A 3 14.14 11.93 -6.43
CA GLN A 3 12.99 12.01 -7.33
C GLN A 3 13.32 11.39 -8.68
N VAL A 4 12.37 10.68 -9.26
CA VAL A 4 12.42 10.21 -10.64
C VAL A 4 11.40 10.99 -11.47
N GLN A 5 11.81 11.46 -12.64
CA GLN A 5 10.93 12.21 -13.53
C GLN A 5 10.11 11.22 -14.35
N LEU A 6 8.80 11.34 -14.27
CA LEU A 6 7.82 10.71 -15.15
C LEU A 6 7.34 11.70 -16.22
N ALA A 7 6.45 11.25 -17.10
CA ALA A 7 5.94 12.08 -18.20
C ALA A 7 5.18 13.33 -17.71
N ASP A 8 4.48 13.22 -16.59
CA ASP A 8 3.56 14.25 -16.05
C ASP A 8 3.98 14.82 -14.70
N GLY A 9 5.20 14.52 -14.24
CA GLY A 9 5.78 15.04 -13.01
C GLY A 9 6.75 14.07 -12.37
N ALA A 10 7.12 14.29 -11.09
CA ALA A 10 8.12 13.49 -10.42
C ALA A 10 7.52 12.60 -9.33
N LEU A 11 8.01 11.37 -9.19
CA LEU A 11 7.78 10.52 -8.03
C LEU A 11 8.94 10.66 -7.04
N ASN A 12 8.58 10.87 -5.79
CA ASN A 12 9.49 10.86 -4.67
C ASN A 12 9.76 9.41 -4.21
N TYR A 13 11.02 9.06 -4.03
CA TYR A 13 11.41 7.71 -3.59
C TYR A 13 12.64 7.71 -2.68
N GLN A 14 12.85 6.59 -2.03
CA GLN A 14 14.05 6.31 -1.22
C GLN A 14 14.49 4.86 -1.45
N LEU A 15 15.81 4.66 -1.51
CA LEU A 15 16.46 3.35 -1.57
C LEU A 15 17.30 3.14 -0.32
N ASP A 16 17.05 2.04 0.39
CA ASP A 16 17.77 1.61 1.56
C ASP A 16 18.35 0.21 1.34
N GLY A 17 19.41 -0.16 2.06
CA GLY A 17 20.02 -1.49 1.96
C GLY A 17 21.12 -1.61 0.89
N PRO A 18 21.76 -2.79 0.77
CA PRO A 18 22.96 -2.98 -0.04
C PRO A 18 22.66 -2.92 -1.55
N GLU A 19 23.56 -2.32 -2.30
CA GLU A 19 23.56 -2.39 -3.75
C GLU A 19 23.75 -3.83 -4.23
N GLY A 20 23.02 -4.23 -5.27
CA GLY A 20 23.08 -5.58 -5.84
C GLY A 20 22.23 -6.62 -5.10
N ALA A 21 21.63 -6.30 -3.96
CA ALA A 21 20.61 -7.17 -3.35
C ALA A 21 19.31 -7.16 -4.17
N PRO A 22 18.48 -8.23 -4.10
CA PRO A 22 17.15 -8.23 -4.71
C PRO A 22 16.33 -7.03 -4.27
N VAL A 23 15.60 -6.42 -5.19
CA VAL A 23 14.80 -5.23 -4.88
C VAL A 23 13.47 -5.63 -4.25
N LEU A 24 13.09 -4.93 -3.17
CA LEU A 24 11.76 -5.00 -2.55
C LEU A 24 11.09 -3.63 -2.64
N VAL A 25 10.03 -3.55 -3.42
CA VAL A 25 9.19 -2.36 -3.52
C VAL A 25 8.14 -2.37 -2.42
N LEU A 26 8.00 -1.26 -1.69
CA LEU A 26 6.99 -1.07 -0.65
C LEU A 26 5.98 0.00 -1.09
N SER A 27 4.71 -0.38 -1.18
CA SER A 27 3.61 0.48 -1.63
C SER A 27 2.60 0.76 -0.51
N ASN A 28 2.26 2.03 -0.34
CA ASN A 28 1.62 2.58 0.84
C ASN A 28 0.08 2.43 0.83
N SER A 29 -0.52 2.56 2.01
CA SER A 29 -1.97 2.73 2.17
C SER A 29 -2.40 4.13 1.71
N LEU A 30 -3.67 4.27 1.32
CA LEU A 30 -4.30 5.55 1.01
C LEU A 30 -4.17 6.53 2.18
N GLY A 31 -3.64 7.72 1.93
CA GLY A 31 -3.44 8.75 2.94
C GLY A 31 -2.16 8.60 3.75
N THR A 32 -1.26 7.69 3.39
CA THR A 32 0.08 7.58 3.98
C THR A 32 1.17 7.84 2.94
N ASP A 33 2.38 8.07 3.40
CA ASP A 33 3.58 8.23 2.56
C ASP A 33 4.60 7.12 2.81
N LEU A 34 5.76 7.19 2.17
CA LEU A 34 6.82 6.18 2.27
C LEU A 34 7.32 5.92 3.70
N HIS A 35 7.09 6.86 4.62
CA HIS A 35 7.45 6.72 6.03
C HIS A 35 6.53 5.78 6.82
N MET A 36 5.40 5.33 6.24
CA MET A 36 4.59 4.26 6.81
C MET A 36 5.41 2.97 7.08
N TRP A 37 6.48 2.78 6.30
CA TRP A 37 7.34 1.60 6.34
C TRP A 37 8.63 1.76 7.17
N ASP A 38 8.86 2.91 7.81
CA ASP A 38 10.10 3.22 8.53
C ASP A 38 10.50 2.13 9.54
N THR A 39 9.53 1.52 10.21
CA THR A 39 9.77 0.47 11.21
C THR A 39 10.22 -0.87 10.59
N GLN A 40 9.88 -1.13 9.32
CA GLN A 40 10.28 -2.35 8.60
C GLN A 40 11.62 -2.24 7.91
N VAL A 41 12.04 -1.00 7.56
CA VAL A 41 13.24 -0.77 6.76
C VAL A 41 14.50 -1.43 7.34
N PRO A 42 14.81 -1.32 8.64
CA PRO A 42 16.05 -1.94 9.16
C PRO A 42 16.09 -3.46 8.97
N ALA A 43 14.95 -4.14 9.14
CA ALA A 43 14.87 -5.59 8.96
C ALA A 43 14.95 -5.97 7.48
N PHE A 44 14.21 -5.27 6.61
CA PHE A 44 14.21 -5.56 5.18
C PHE A 44 15.53 -5.21 4.50
N ALA A 45 16.16 -4.08 4.87
CA ALA A 45 17.43 -3.64 4.30
C ALA A 45 18.62 -4.55 4.66
N ALA A 46 18.47 -5.46 5.62
CA ALA A 46 19.46 -6.51 5.87
C ALA A 46 19.51 -7.58 4.77
N HIS A 47 18.46 -7.69 3.95
CA HIS A 47 18.30 -8.74 2.94
C HIS A 47 18.05 -8.21 1.53
N PHE A 48 17.45 -7.02 1.41
CA PHE A 48 16.93 -6.46 0.16
C PHE A 48 17.43 -5.04 -0.08
N ARG A 49 17.46 -4.64 -1.33
CA ARG A 49 17.47 -3.23 -1.72
C ARG A 49 16.03 -2.72 -1.64
N VAL A 50 15.67 -2.04 -0.56
CA VAL A 50 14.30 -1.60 -0.26
C VAL A 50 14.01 -0.30 -1.01
N LEU A 51 13.07 -0.35 -1.95
CA LEU A 51 12.56 0.79 -2.70
C LEU A 51 11.20 1.22 -2.10
N ARG A 52 11.19 2.37 -1.45
CA ARG A 52 9.99 3.02 -0.96
C ARG A 52 9.67 4.23 -1.83
N TYR A 53 8.41 4.48 -2.11
CA TYR A 53 7.99 5.63 -2.90
C TYR A 53 6.70 6.22 -2.38
N ASP A 54 6.50 7.51 -2.64
CA ASP A 54 5.21 8.15 -2.43
C ASP A 54 4.34 7.92 -3.66
N THR A 55 3.19 7.29 -3.47
CA THR A 55 2.21 7.14 -4.54
C THR A 55 1.76 8.51 -5.04
N ARG A 56 1.50 8.64 -6.34
CA ARG A 56 0.91 9.85 -6.95
C ARG A 56 -0.18 10.44 -6.05
N GLY A 57 -0.14 11.75 -5.79
CA GLY A 57 -1.07 12.44 -4.91
C GLY A 57 -0.73 12.40 -3.42
N HIS A 58 0.37 11.74 -3.03
CA HIS A 58 0.83 11.61 -1.65
C HIS A 58 2.26 12.13 -1.47
N GLY A 59 2.61 12.45 -0.23
CA GLY A 59 3.96 12.80 0.17
C GLY A 59 4.59 13.89 -0.70
N GLY A 60 5.79 13.61 -1.22
CA GLY A 60 6.54 14.49 -2.11
C GLY A 60 6.34 14.21 -3.60
N SER A 61 5.43 13.30 -3.97
CA SER A 61 5.14 12.94 -5.36
C SER A 61 4.17 13.91 -6.03
N LEU A 62 4.16 13.84 -7.38
CA LEU A 62 3.31 14.67 -8.23
C LEU A 62 1.83 14.56 -7.85
N ILE A 63 1.11 15.64 -8.08
CA ILE A 63 -0.35 15.73 -7.97
C ILE A 63 -0.86 16.20 -9.32
N THR A 64 -1.69 15.40 -9.96
CA THR A 64 -2.36 15.74 -11.22
C THR A 64 -3.87 15.78 -11.03
N GLU A 65 -4.61 16.19 -12.04
CA GLU A 65 -6.07 16.14 -12.02
C GLU A 65 -6.53 14.66 -11.96
N GLY A 66 -7.54 14.38 -11.13
CA GLY A 66 -8.15 13.06 -10.99
C GLY A 66 -9.48 12.91 -11.73
N PRO A 67 -10.20 11.81 -11.55
CA PRO A 67 -9.84 10.67 -10.68
C PRO A 67 -8.67 9.85 -11.23
N TYR A 68 -7.87 9.25 -10.35
CA TYR A 68 -6.86 8.27 -10.75
C TYR A 68 -7.49 6.89 -10.93
N SER A 69 -6.73 5.96 -11.52
CA SER A 69 -7.07 4.54 -11.59
C SER A 69 -5.94 3.69 -10.99
N ILE A 70 -6.24 2.47 -10.53
CA ILE A 70 -5.20 1.54 -10.08
C ILE A 70 -4.25 1.16 -11.22
N GLU A 71 -4.74 1.12 -12.45
CA GLU A 71 -3.88 0.97 -13.63
C GLU A 71 -2.84 2.09 -13.72
N GLN A 72 -3.25 3.36 -13.60
CA GLN A 72 -2.33 4.50 -13.63
C GLN A 72 -1.28 4.39 -12.51
N LEU A 73 -1.70 4.02 -11.29
CA LEU A 73 -0.79 3.85 -10.17
C LEU A 73 0.17 2.66 -10.37
N GLY A 74 -0.28 1.59 -11.02
CA GLY A 74 0.55 0.46 -11.40
C GLY A 74 1.57 0.83 -12.48
N GLN A 75 1.16 1.61 -13.48
CA GLN A 75 2.06 2.14 -14.51
C GLN A 75 3.13 3.08 -13.92
N ASP A 76 2.79 3.88 -12.90
CA ASP A 76 3.77 4.69 -12.16
C ASP A 76 4.85 3.82 -11.50
N VAL A 77 4.48 2.66 -10.93
CA VAL A 77 5.45 1.70 -10.37
C VAL A 77 6.36 1.15 -11.46
N LEU A 78 5.81 0.73 -12.60
CA LEU A 78 6.60 0.24 -13.72
C LEU A 78 7.57 1.30 -14.25
N ALA A 79 7.10 2.54 -14.42
CA ALA A 79 7.94 3.65 -14.84
C ALA A 79 9.05 3.98 -13.81
N LEU A 80 8.77 3.86 -12.51
CA LEU A 80 9.76 3.99 -11.45
C LEU A 80 10.83 2.90 -11.55
N LEU A 81 10.44 1.63 -11.75
CA LEU A 81 11.37 0.52 -11.95
C LEU A 81 12.24 0.73 -13.18
N ASP A 82 11.65 1.12 -14.31
CA ASP A 82 12.37 1.37 -15.55
C ASP A 82 13.39 2.51 -15.42
N ALA A 83 13.01 3.61 -14.79
CA ALA A 83 13.89 4.75 -14.56
C ALA A 83 15.08 4.42 -13.63
N LEU A 84 14.91 3.42 -12.77
CA LEU A 84 15.96 2.92 -11.87
C LEU A 84 16.73 1.72 -12.45
N ASN A 85 16.42 1.30 -13.70
CA ASN A 85 16.97 0.12 -14.37
C ASN A 85 16.78 -1.18 -13.54
N ILE A 86 15.58 -1.35 -12.98
CA ILE A 86 15.18 -2.53 -12.22
C ILE A 86 14.25 -3.38 -13.10
N ASP A 87 14.75 -4.49 -13.61
CA ASP A 87 13.98 -5.38 -14.48
C ASP A 87 12.89 -6.13 -13.73
N ARG A 88 13.20 -6.64 -12.53
CA ARG A 88 12.29 -7.38 -11.67
C ARG A 88 12.49 -7.01 -10.22
N ALA A 89 11.40 -7.11 -9.43
CA ALA A 89 11.44 -6.84 -8.00
C ALA A 89 10.41 -7.71 -7.25
N HIS A 90 10.64 -7.90 -5.96
CA HIS A 90 9.57 -8.25 -5.03
C HIS A 90 8.68 -7.02 -4.80
N PHE A 91 7.41 -7.24 -4.58
CA PHE A 91 6.45 -6.17 -4.28
C PHE A 91 5.67 -6.49 -3.01
N CYS A 92 5.58 -5.54 -2.08
CA CYS A 92 4.75 -5.61 -0.89
C CYS A 92 3.90 -4.34 -0.80
N GLY A 93 2.58 -4.50 -0.92
CA GLY A 93 1.63 -3.39 -0.88
C GLY A 93 0.56 -3.56 0.18
N LEU A 94 0.23 -2.47 0.89
CA LEU A 94 -0.79 -2.47 1.92
C LEU A 94 -2.00 -1.65 1.48
N SER A 95 -3.23 -2.20 1.63
CA SER A 95 -4.49 -1.53 1.33
C SER A 95 -4.57 -1.11 -0.16
N MET A 96 -4.55 0.18 -0.47
CA MET A 96 -4.43 0.69 -1.85
C MET A 96 -3.16 0.15 -2.53
N GLY A 97 -2.04 0.09 -1.82
CA GLY A 97 -0.82 -0.56 -2.32
C GLY A 97 -1.01 -2.04 -2.64
N GLY A 98 -1.90 -2.73 -1.91
CA GLY A 98 -2.32 -4.09 -2.21
C GLY A 98 -3.16 -4.21 -3.49
N LEU A 99 -4.01 -3.23 -3.79
CA LEU A 99 -4.70 -3.14 -5.09
C LEU A 99 -3.71 -2.90 -6.25
N ILE A 100 -2.73 -2.02 -6.05
CA ILE A 100 -1.64 -1.80 -7.02
C ILE A 100 -0.88 -3.11 -7.25
N GLY A 101 -0.56 -3.85 -6.18
CA GLY A 101 0.09 -5.16 -6.27
C GLY A 101 -0.73 -6.18 -7.04
N GLN A 102 -2.05 -6.26 -6.82
CA GLN A 102 -2.94 -7.12 -7.60
C GLN A 102 -2.93 -6.75 -9.08
N TRP A 103 -3.02 -5.46 -9.41
CA TRP A 103 -2.94 -4.98 -10.79
C TRP A 103 -1.61 -5.39 -11.46
N LEU A 104 -0.49 -5.21 -10.76
CA LEU A 104 0.83 -5.62 -11.24
C LEU A 104 0.91 -7.14 -11.45
N GLY A 105 0.41 -7.93 -10.51
CA GLY A 105 0.38 -9.40 -10.63
C GLY A 105 -0.42 -9.90 -11.83
N ILE A 106 -1.50 -9.19 -12.19
CA ILE A 106 -2.39 -9.50 -13.32
C ILE A 106 -1.80 -9.03 -14.65
N ASN A 107 -1.25 -7.81 -14.70
CA ASN A 107 -0.93 -7.14 -15.98
C ASN A 107 0.57 -7.04 -16.27
N ALA A 108 1.43 -7.31 -15.28
CA ALA A 108 2.90 -7.18 -15.38
C ALA A 108 3.62 -8.21 -14.49
N GLY A 109 3.10 -9.43 -14.39
CA GLY A 109 3.66 -10.48 -13.53
C GLY A 109 5.11 -10.83 -13.85
N GLU A 110 5.56 -10.65 -15.09
CA GLU A 110 6.95 -10.82 -15.51
C GLU A 110 7.93 -9.85 -14.84
N ARG A 111 7.43 -8.73 -14.32
CA ARG A 111 8.22 -7.73 -13.57
C ARG A 111 8.32 -8.03 -12.07
N LEU A 112 7.63 -9.09 -11.61
CA LEU A 112 7.59 -9.48 -10.21
C LEU A 112 8.31 -10.81 -9.97
N ASP A 113 9.10 -10.87 -8.91
CA ASP A 113 9.65 -12.13 -8.39
C ASP A 113 8.68 -12.81 -7.42
N ARG A 114 8.15 -12.05 -6.47
CA ARG A 114 7.12 -12.46 -5.50
C ARG A 114 6.24 -11.26 -5.16
N LEU A 115 4.99 -11.53 -4.86
CA LEU A 115 3.98 -10.53 -4.51
C LEU A 115 3.48 -10.73 -3.09
N ILE A 116 3.38 -9.66 -2.33
CA ILE A 116 2.73 -9.63 -1.02
C ILE A 116 1.66 -8.55 -1.03
N VAL A 117 0.44 -8.91 -0.66
CA VAL A 117 -0.67 -7.96 -0.49
C VAL A 117 -1.18 -8.03 0.94
N CYS A 118 -1.20 -6.86 1.61
CA CYS A 118 -1.51 -6.76 3.02
C CYS A 118 -2.76 -5.93 3.24
N ASN A 119 -3.64 -6.36 4.16
CA ASN A 119 -4.79 -5.57 4.60
C ASN A 119 -5.54 -4.95 3.43
N THR A 120 -5.97 -5.78 2.48
CA THR A 120 -6.58 -5.39 1.22
C THR A 120 -7.69 -6.38 0.81
N ALA A 121 -8.37 -6.08 -0.27
CA ALA A 121 -9.36 -6.95 -0.89
C ALA A 121 -9.31 -6.78 -2.41
N ALA A 122 -9.91 -7.69 -3.17
CA ALA A 122 -10.04 -7.55 -4.63
C ALA A 122 -10.95 -6.39 -5.04
N LYS A 123 -11.82 -5.96 -4.12
CA LYS A 123 -12.65 -4.76 -4.22
C LYS A 123 -12.79 -4.12 -2.84
N ILE A 124 -12.55 -2.82 -2.71
CA ILE A 124 -12.62 -2.10 -1.44
C ILE A 124 -13.77 -1.08 -1.50
N GLY A 125 -14.87 -1.40 -0.80
CA GLY A 125 -16.04 -0.53 -0.74
C GLY A 125 -16.83 -0.44 -2.05
N SER A 126 -17.61 0.62 -2.18
CA SER A 126 -18.50 0.87 -3.33
C SER A 126 -18.58 2.37 -3.64
N PRO A 127 -19.15 2.78 -4.76
CA PRO A 127 -19.43 4.20 -5.04
C PRO A 127 -20.20 4.90 -3.90
N ASP A 128 -21.15 4.22 -3.26
CA ASP A 128 -21.94 4.78 -2.16
C ASP A 128 -21.10 5.10 -0.91
N THR A 129 -19.99 4.37 -0.69
CA THR A 129 -19.08 4.63 0.42
C THR A 129 -18.01 5.67 0.07
N TRP A 130 -17.54 5.70 -1.18
CA TRP A 130 -16.44 6.55 -1.60
C TRP A 130 -16.87 7.94 -2.08
N ASN A 131 -17.99 8.06 -2.83
CA ASN A 131 -18.42 9.35 -3.39
C ASN A 131 -18.66 10.41 -2.32
N PRO A 132 -19.38 10.14 -1.20
CA PRO A 132 -19.57 11.14 -0.16
C PRO A 132 -18.25 11.62 0.47
N ARG A 133 -17.25 10.71 0.58
CA ARG A 133 -15.91 11.05 1.08
C ARG A 133 -15.14 11.95 0.09
N ILE A 134 -15.17 11.61 -1.20
CA ILE A 134 -14.56 12.41 -2.27
C ILE A 134 -15.17 13.81 -2.27
N GLU A 135 -16.50 13.93 -2.27
CA GLU A 135 -17.23 15.19 -2.27
C GLU A 135 -16.88 16.04 -1.02
N MET A 136 -16.87 15.43 0.16
CA MET A 136 -16.50 16.09 1.41
C MET A 136 -15.06 16.63 1.34
N VAL A 137 -14.11 15.82 0.88
CA VAL A 137 -12.69 16.22 0.80
C VAL A 137 -12.49 17.33 -0.22
N LEU A 138 -13.15 17.28 -1.37
CA LEU A 138 -13.05 18.33 -2.38
C LEU A 138 -13.73 19.64 -1.93
N ARG A 139 -14.82 19.56 -1.17
CA ARG A 139 -15.53 20.74 -0.64
C ARG A 139 -14.80 21.39 0.53
N ASP A 140 -14.35 20.59 1.51
CA ASP A 140 -13.86 21.07 2.81
C ASP A 140 -12.32 21.11 2.90
N GLY A 141 -11.63 20.56 1.89
CA GLY A 141 -10.18 20.64 1.73
C GLY A 141 -9.40 20.11 2.95
N LYS A 142 -8.46 20.92 3.42
CA LYS A 142 -7.59 20.57 4.58
C LYS A 142 -8.38 20.26 5.86
N GLN A 143 -9.53 20.88 6.08
CA GLN A 143 -10.35 20.62 7.27
C GLN A 143 -10.91 19.18 7.24
N ALA A 144 -11.35 18.70 6.06
CA ALA A 144 -11.78 17.32 5.90
C ALA A 144 -10.63 16.33 6.19
N MET A 145 -9.40 16.63 5.72
CA MET A 145 -8.24 15.77 5.96
C MET A 145 -7.90 15.65 7.46
N VAL A 146 -8.02 16.73 8.22
CA VAL A 146 -7.85 16.71 9.68
C VAL A 146 -8.93 15.84 10.34
N GLY A 147 -10.20 15.99 9.95
CA GLY A 147 -11.28 15.15 10.47
C GLY A 147 -11.11 13.67 10.14
N LEU A 148 -10.62 13.35 8.93
CA LEU A 148 -10.31 11.97 8.53
C LEU A 148 -9.15 11.39 9.34
N ARG A 149 -8.11 12.20 9.66
CA ARG A 149 -7.02 11.78 10.54
C ARG A 149 -7.54 11.29 11.87
N ASP A 150 -8.38 12.07 12.53
CA ASP A 150 -8.89 11.75 13.86
C ASP A 150 -9.73 10.46 13.86
N ALA A 151 -10.58 10.30 12.84
CA ALA A 151 -11.37 9.08 12.65
C ALA A 151 -10.54 7.86 12.22
N SER A 152 -9.32 8.06 11.74
CA SER A 152 -8.49 6.95 11.26
C SER A 152 -7.75 6.22 12.37
N ILE A 153 -7.53 6.82 13.53
CA ILE A 153 -6.83 6.18 14.66
C ILE A 153 -7.53 4.88 15.04
N GLU A 154 -8.86 4.92 15.26
CA GLU A 154 -9.66 3.76 15.65
C GLU A 154 -9.84 2.71 14.54
N ARG A 155 -9.64 3.11 13.29
CA ARG A 155 -9.78 2.22 12.13
C ARG A 155 -8.47 1.56 11.73
N TRP A 156 -7.35 2.23 11.98
CA TRP A 156 -6.03 1.78 11.57
C TRP A 156 -5.31 0.97 12.63
N PHE A 157 -5.66 1.16 13.90
CA PHE A 157 -5.01 0.52 15.03
C PHE A 157 -6.03 -0.05 16.01
N THR A 158 -5.66 -1.15 16.68
CA THR A 158 -6.47 -1.64 17.81
C THR A 158 -6.40 -0.65 18.98
N PRO A 159 -7.44 -0.61 19.86
CA PRO A 159 -7.42 0.25 21.04
C PRO A 159 -6.22 -0.01 21.96
N ALA A 160 -5.78 -1.27 22.07
CA ALA A 160 -4.60 -1.64 22.85
C ALA A 160 -3.33 -1.01 22.29
N TYR A 161 -3.15 -1.06 20.97
CA TYR A 161 -1.98 -0.46 20.31
C TYR A 161 -1.99 1.06 20.42
N SER A 162 -3.09 1.71 20.04
CA SER A 162 -3.19 3.18 20.05
C SER A 162 -3.01 3.78 21.44
N SER A 163 -3.42 3.04 22.50
CA SER A 163 -3.20 3.47 23.90
C SER A 163 -1.73 3.33 24.33
N SER A 164 -1.06 2.24 23.93
CA SER A 164 0.32 1.95 24.34
C SER A 164 1.37 2.64 23.48
N ASN A 165 1.01 3.03 22.23
CA ASN A 165 1.90 3.58 21.21
C ASN A 165 1.30 4.86 20.59
N ALA A 166 0.73 5.74 21.42
CA ALA A 166 -0.03 6.91 20.98
C ALA A 166 0.78 7.84 20.03
N ASP A 167 2.07 8.05 20.32
CA ASP A 167 2.94 8.89 19.49
C ASP A 167 3.15 8.28 18.10
N GLN A 168 3.34 6.95 18.02
CA GLN A 168 3.50 6.26 16.75
C GLN A 168 2.20 6.28 15.94
N ALA A 169 1.07 5.98 16.57
CA ALA A 169 -0.24 6.03 15.95
C ALA A 169 -0.53 7.44 15.41
N LYS A 170 -0.24 8.48 16.21
CA LYS A 170 -0.37 9.87 15.81
C LYS A 170 0.55 10.21 14.63
N ARG A 171 1.83 9.84 14.68
CA ARG A 171 2.79 10.09 13.59
C ARG A 171 2.28 9.53 12.26
N ILE A 172 1.73 8.33 12.26
CA ILE A 172 1.20 7.70 11.04
C ILE A 172 -0.08 8.40 10.58
N THR A 173 -1.01 8.72 11.48
CA THR A 173 -2.26 9.40 11.08
C THR A 173 -2.04 10.86 10.68
N ASP A 174 -1.00 11.53 11.18
CA ASP A 174 -0.61 12.87 10.73
C ASP A 174 -0.21 12.91 9.23
N MET A 175 0.27 11.80 8.65
CA MET A 175 0.50 11.70 7.19
C MET A 175 -0.80 11.94 6.40
N LEU A 176 -1.93 11.41 6.89
CA LEU A 176 -3.23 11.63 6.27
C LEU A 176 -3.61 13.11 6.29
N ALA A 177 -3.44 13.79 7.43
CA ALA A 177 -3.68 15.23 7.54
C ALA A 177 -2.74 16.07 6.64
N ALA A 178 -1.53 15.58 6.39
CA ALA A 178 -0.55 16.23 5.52
C ALA A 178 -0.84 16.03 4.03
N THR A 179 -1.53 14.95 3.67
CA THR A 179 -1.85 14.60 2.26
C THR A 179 -2.67 15.70 1.57
N SER A 180 -2.39 15.94 0.29
CA SER A 180 -3.17 16.87 -0.53
C SER A 180 -4.62 16.42 -0.63
N PRO A 181 -5.62 17.29 -0.36
CA PRO A 181 -7.03 16.94 -0.57
C PRO A 181 -7.33 16.50 -2.00
N LEU A 182 -6.75 17.16 -3.01
CA LEU A 182 -6.91 16.80 -4.41
C LEU A 182 -6.32 15.42 -4.70
N GLY A 183 -5.08 15.18 -4.25
CA GLY A 183 -4.42 13.88 -4.42
C GLY A 183 -5.15 12.76 -3.69
N TYR A 184 -5.62 13.01 -2.47
CA TYR A 184 -6.41 12.03 -1.71
C TYR A 184 -7.73 11.69 -2.40
N ALA A 185 -8.50 12.69 -2.82
CA ALA A 185 -9.76 12.50 -3.53
C ALA A 185 -9.57 11.74 -4.86
N ALA A 186 -8.51 12.06 -5.61
CA ALA A 186 -8.17 11.37 -6.85
C ALA A 186 -7.86 9.89 -6.62
N ASN A 187 -7.10 9.56 -5.56
CA ASN A 187 -6.82 8.18 -5.16
C ASN A 187 -8.05 7.45 -4.58
N CYS A 188 -8.96 8.14 -3.90
CA CYS A 188 -10.26 7.55 -3.53
C CYS A 188 -11.02 7.08 -4.77
N GLY A 189 -10.95 7.81 -5.88
CA GLY A 189 -11.49 7.39 -7.18
C GLY A 189 -10.88 6.08 -7.67
N ALA A 190 -9.54 5.96 -7.60
CA ALA A 190 -8.83 4.74 -7.99
C ALA A 190 -9.29 3.52 -7.16
N VAL A 191 -9.41 3.67 -5.84
CA VAL A 191 -9.86 2.60 -4.94
C VAL A 191 -11.33 2.25 -5.18
N ARG A 192 -12.21 3.24 -5.38
CA ARG A 192 -13.63 3.06 -5.66
C ARG A 192 -13.88 2.20 -6.88
N ASP A 193 -13.12 2.46 -7.95
CA ASP A 193 -13.36 1.88 -9.27
C ASP A 193 -12.62 0.54 -9.49
N ALA A 194 -11.69 0.19 -8.59
CA ALA A 194 -10.97 -1.08 -8.65
C ALA A 194 -11.88 -2.28 -8.35
N ASP A 195 -11.85 -3.27 -9.23
CA ASP A 195 -12.52 -4.56 -9.02
C ASP A 195 -11.73 -5.66 -9.74
N PHE A 196 -11.02 -6.49 -8.98
CA PHE A 196 -10.20 -7.59 -9.50
C PHE A 196 -10.80 -8.96 -9.22
N ARG A 197 -12.04 -9.05 -8.70
CA ARG A 197 -12.65 -10.31 -8.25
C ARG A 197 -12.67 -11.38 -9.33
N ASP A 198 -12.95 -11.00 -10.56
CA ASP A 198 -13.04 -11.94 -11.69
C ASP A 198 -11.69 -12.18 -12.39
N ARG A 199 -10.61 -11.50 -11.94
CA ARG A 199 -9.30 -11.54 -12.57
C ARG A 199 -8.18 -12.10 -11.68
N LEU A 200 -8.47 -12.42 -10.41
CA LEU A 200 -7.45 -12.90 -9.47
C LEU A 200 -6.72 -14.15 -9.97
N GLY A 201 -7.43 -15.04 -10.68
CA GLY A 201 -6.85 -16.26 -11.28
C GLY A 201 -5.79 -16.01 -12.36
N GLU A 202 -5.62 -14.76 -12.83
CA GLU A 202 -4.57 -14.38 -13.78
C GLU A 202 -3.22 -14.10 -13.07
N ILE A 203 -3.20 -14.00 -11.74
CA ILE A 203 -1.96 -13.82 -10.95
C ILE A 203 -1.21 -15.14 -10.92
N ASN A 204 -0.03 -15.19 -11.56
CA ASN A 204 0.78 -16.38 -11.70
C ASN A 204 2.13 -16.31 -10.96
N VAL A 205 2.35 -15.26 -10.16
CA VAL A 205 3.54 -15.12 -9.34
C VAL A 205 3.26 -15.64 -7.92
N PRO A 206 4.26 -16.16 -7.19
CA PRO A 206 4.06 -16.55 -5.79
C PRO A 206 3.48 -15.40 -4.98
N LEU A 207 2.36 -15.64 -4.30
CA LEU A 207 1.60 -14.64 -3.57
C LEU A 207 1.49 -14.98 -2.09
N LEU A 208 1.75 -14.00 -1.23
CA LEU A 208 1.38 -14.01 0.18
C LEU A 208 0.32 -12.95 0.44
N VAL A 209 -0.77 -13.35 1.06
CA VAL A 209 -1.81 -12.44 1.57
C VAL A 209 -1.67 -12.30 3.08
N ILE A 210 -1.62 -11.07 3.58
CA ILE A 210 -1.57 -10.78 5.01
C ILE A 210 -2.81 -9.99 5.41
N SER A 211 -3.47 -10.40 6.49
CA SER A 211 -4.64 -9.71 7.05
C SER A 211 -4.46 -9.37 8.53
N GLY A 212 -5.14 -8.34 8.98
CA GLY A 212 -5.31 -8.04 10.41
C GLY A 212 -6.66 -8.56 10.89
N SER A 213 -6.69 -9.37 11.95
CA SER A 213 -7.93 -9.97 12.47
C SER A 213 -8.96 -8.96 12.98
N HIS A 214 -8.53 -7.72 13.25
CA HIS A 214 -9.34 -6.60 13.70
C HIS A 214 -9.50 -5.50 12.66
N ASP A 215 -9.14 -5.78 11.40
CA ASP A 215 -9.26 -4.80 10.32
C ASP A 215 -10.72 -4.57 9.92
N ALA A 216 -11.25 -3.41 10.30
CA ALA A 216 -12.60 -2.99 9.93
C ALA A 216 -12.67 -2.28 8.58
N VAL A 217 -11.52 -1.92 7.98
CA VAL A 217 -11.44 -1.26 6.66
C VAL A 217 -11.47 -2.28 5.54
N THR A 218 -10.63 -3.30 5.65
CA THR A 218 -10.55 -4.46 4.75
C THR A 218 -10.56 -5.75 5.60
N PRO A 219 -11.73 -6.22 6.00
CA PRO A 219 -11.85 -7.39 6.88
C PRO A 219 -11.14 -8.64 6.31
N PRO A 220 -10.68 -9.57 7.17
CA PRO A 220 -9.97 -10.80 6.77
C PRO A 220 -10.63 -11.58 5.63
N ALA A 221 -11.96 -11.54 5.54
CA ALA A 221 -12.71 -12.19 4.45
C ALA A 221 -12.27 -11.71 3.06
N GLY A 222 -11.85 -10.42 2.93
CA GLY A 222 -11.32 -9.91 1.67
C GLY A 222 -9.97 -10.52 1.29
N GLY A 223 -9.10 -10.72 2.28
CA GLY A 223 -7.80 -11.39 2.09
C GLY A 223 -7.97 -12.89 1.80
N LEU A 224 -8.85 -13.57 2.53
CA LEU A 224 -9.19 -14.98 2.28
C LEU A 224 -9.75 -15.17 0.86
N PHE A 225 -10.63 -14.27 0.41
CA PHE A 225 -11.14 -14.31 -0.96
C PHE A 225 -10.00 -14.22 -2.01
N ILE A 226 -9.00 -13.36 -1.79
CA ILE A 226 -7.83 -13.30 -2.68
C ILE A 226 -7.08 -14.63 -2.65
N GLN A 227 -6.79 -15.14 -1.46
CA GLN A 227 -6.06 -16.40 -1.29
C GLN A 227 -6.75 -17.60 -1.96
N GLU A 228 -8.07 -17.69 -1.85
CA GLU A 228 -8.87 -18.76 -2.43
C GLU A 228 -8.94 -18.71 -3.97
N ASN A 229 -8.77 -17.52 -4.57
CA ASN A 229 -8.89 -17.31 -6.01
C ASN A 229 -7.55 -17.15 -6.74
N VAL A 230 -6.41 -17.26 -6.03
CA VAL A 230 -5.05 -17.26 -6.62
C VAL A 230 -4.39 -18.60 -6.32
N GLN A 231 -4.03 -19.33 -7.35
CA GLN A 231 -3.45 -20.67 -7.20
C GLN A 231 -2.13 -20.64 -6.42
N GLY A 232 -2.05 -21.41 -5.32
CA GLY A 232 -0.85 -21.53 -4.52
C GLY A 232 -0.56 -20.31 -3.60
N ALA A 233 -1.51 -19.39 -3.47
CA ALA A 233 -1.35 -18.26 -2.57
C ALA A 233 -1.28 -18.71 -1.11
N GLU A 234 -0.32 -18.16 -0.37
CA GLU A 234 -0.21 -18.32 1.07
C GLU A 234 -1.04 -17.26 1.81
N TYR A 235 -1.47 -17.58 3.04
CA TYR A 235 -2.21 -16.67 3.90
C TYR A 235 -1.57 -16.57 5.27
N ALA A 236 -1.54 -15.36 5.82
CA ALA A 236 -1.15 -15.11 7.20
C ALA A 236 -2.09 -14.08 7.83
N GLU A 237 -2.43 -14.27 9.10
CA GLU A 237 -3.26 -13.34 9.87
C GLU A 237 -2.56 -12.93 11.14
N PHE A 238 -2.59 -11.62 11.44
CA PHE A 238 -2.05 -11.08 12.66
C PHE A 238 -3.15 -10.47 13.52
N HIS A 239 -2.96 -10.49 14.85
CA HIS A 239 -3.82 -9.76 15.78
C HIS A 239 -3.53 -8.26 15.67
N ALA A 240 -4.12 -7.63 14.69
CA ALA A 240 -3.92 -6.22 14.34
C ALA A 240 -5.14 -5.65 13.61
N ALA A 241 -5.22 -4.33 13.56
CA ALA A 241 -6.17 -3.62 12.71
C ALA A 241 -5.59 -3.38 11.30
N HIS A 242 -5.93 -2.25 10.65
CA HIS A 242 -5.64 -2.01 9.23
C HIS A 242 -4.15 -1.83 8.90
N LEU A 243 -3.36 -1.19 9.75
CA LEU A 243 -1.93 -1.02 9.53
C LEU A 243 -1.13 -2.07 10.29
N SER A 244 -1.34 -3.34 9.93
CA SER A 244 -0.72 -4.48 10.62
C SER A 244 0.81 -4.43 10.61
N ASN A 245 1.44 -3.88 9.57
CA ASN A 245 2.88 -3.67 9.51
C ASN A 245 3.40 -2.80 10.68
N VAL A 246 2.68 -1.73 11.00
CA VAL A 246 3.04 -0.81 12.09
C VAL A 246 2.72 -1.44 13.44
N GLU A 247 1.53 -2.05 13.57
CA GLU A 247 1.02 -2.56 14.83
C GLU A 247 1.76 -3.81 15.31
N VAL A 248 2.07 -4.73 14.39
CA VAL A 248 2.73 -6.00 14.73
C VAL A 248 4.26 -5.88 14.72
N GLY A 249 4.81 -5.05 13.84
CA GLY A 249 6.24 -4.74 13.77
C GLY A 249 7.10 -5.94 13.34
N GLU A 250 7.93 -6.48 14.26
CA GLU A 250 8.93 -7.51 13.94
C GLU A 250 8.32 -8.83 13.44
N PRO A 251 7.27 -9.41 14.00
CA PRO A 251 6.64 -10.62 13.45
C PRO A 251 6.12 -10.43 12.02
N PHE A 252 5.58 -9.25 11.68
CA PHE A 252 5.20 -8.92 10.30
C PHE A 252 6.43 -8.95 9.39
N SER A 253 7.50 -8.26 9.78
CA SER A 253 8.74 -8.20 9.00
C SER A 253 9.34 -9.57 8.76
N ARG A 254 9.37 -10.44 9.79
CA ARG A 254 9.86 -11.81 9.69
C ARG A 254 9.03 -12.61 8.69
N ARG A 255 7.69 -12.57 8.77
CA ARG A 255 6.82 -13.32 7.85
C ARG A 255 7.04 -12.91 6.39
N VAL A 256 7.22 -11.60 6.14
CA VAL A 256 7.56 -11.06 4.82
C VAL A 256 8.90 -11.60 4.35
N ILE A 257 9.96 -11.50 5.17
CA ILE A 257 11.30 -11.97 4.83
C ILE A 257 11.30 -13.48 4.54
N ASP A 258 10.67 -14.28 5.40
CA ASP A 258 10.60 -15.74 5.23
C ASP A 258 9.95 -16.13 3.90
N PHE A 259 8.87 -15.45 3.51
CA PHE A 259 8.22 -15.68 2.22
C PHE A 259 9.11 -15.25 1.04
N LEU A 260 9.75 -14.09 1.13
CA LEU A 260 10.57 -13.56 0.02
C LEU A 260 11.85 -14.37 -0.20
N LEU A 261 12.43 -14.95 0.85
CA LEU A 261 13.64 -15.76 0.79
C LEU A 261 13.38 -17.26 0.60
N ALA A 262 12.11 -17.71 0.62
CA ALA A 262 11.77 -19.11 0.35
C ALA A 262 12.29 -19.55 -1.03
N ARG A 263 12.90 -20.75 -1.12
CA ARG A 263 13.46 -21.33 -2.35
C ARG A 263 12.40 -22.04 -3.17
#